data_7aa9f089b96b192f503b9d1d490852d0
#
_entry.id   7aa9f089b96b192f503b9d1d490852d0
#
_cell.length_a   1.000
_cell.length_b   1.000
_cell.length_c   1.000
_cell.angle_alpha   90.00
_cell.angle_beta   90.00
_cell.angle_gamma   90.00
#
_symmetry.space_group_name_H-M   'P 1'
#
loop_
_entity.id
_entity.type
_entity.pdbx_description
1 polymer ?
#
loop_
_entity_poly.entity_id
_entity_poly.type
_entity_poly.pdbx_seq_one_letter_code
_entity_poly.pdbx_strand_id
1 'polypeptide(L)'
;LEGEPILLGALPFSRDVPHLRSVGVTGVINMCIEYHGPIKAYAQFDVEQLWLPTVDFTPPSLGNIHRGVNFIDKHVDAGGKVYVHCKAGRGRSATVVLCWLIHRRGFTPAQAAAYLTKQRPHINKGLAERAVVQEFHRSFLAQHDPTVTPQ
;
A
#
# COMPACT_ATOMS: atom_id res chain seq x y z
N LEU A 1 -7.19 -7.15 3.38
CA LEU A 1 -7.79 -7.79 2.19
C LEU A 1 -7.87 -9.28 2.43
N GLU A 2 -8.98 -9.89 2.09
CA GLU A 2 -9.21 -11.30 2.31
C GLU A 2 -8.16 -12.15 1.58
N GLY A 3 -7.49 -13.04 2.34
CA GLY A 3 -6.45 -13.90 1.79
C GLY A 3 -5.12 -13.20 1.48
N GLU A 4 -5.01 -11.91 1.72
CA GLU A 4 -3.79 -11.14 1.48
C GLU A 4 -3.17 -10.66 2.79
N PRO A 5 -1.83 -10.56 2.88
CA PRO A 5 -1.15 -10.06 4.07
C PRO A 5 -1.16 -8.53 4.16
N ILE A 6 -2.18 -7.90 3.64
CA ILE A 6 -2.37 -6.45 3.62
C ILE A 6 -3.73 -6.10 4.17
N LEU A 7 -3.75 -5.08 5.02
CA LEU A 7 -4.96 -4.40 5.45
C LEU A 7 -4.95 -2.97 4.89
N LEU A 8 -6.07 -2.53 4.37
CA LEU A 8 -6.25 -1.19 3.81
C LEU A 8 -7.35 -0.49 4.60
N GLY A 9 -7.08 0.68 5.10
CA GLY A 9 -8.07 1.37 5.91
C GLY A 9 -7.83 2.84 6.14
N ALA A 10 -8.62 3.38 7.05
CA ALA A 10 -8.54 4.75 7.50
C ALA A 10 -7.42 4.94 8.53
N LEU A 11 -7.16 6.17 8.85
CA LEU A 11 -6.16 6.63 9.79
C LEU A 11 -6.35 5.98 11.19
N PRO A 12 -5.34 5.26 11.74
CA PRO A 12 -5.45 4.64 13.05
C PRO A 12 -5.03 5.59 14.17
N PHE A 13 -5.64 5.41 15.35
CA PHE A 13 -5.26 6.09 16.58
C PHE A 13 -4.47 5.14 17.49
N SER A 14 -3.88 5.68 18.55
CA SER A 14 -3.10 4.88 19.50
C SER A 14 -3.86 3.67 20.04
N ARG A 15 -5.17 3.84 20.29
CA ARG A 15 -6.04 2.75 20.80
C ARG A 15 -6.22 1.60 19.80
N ASP A 16 -5.97 1.84 18.51
CA ASP A 16 -6.13 0.82 17.46
C ASP A 16 -4.90 -0.07 17.31
N VAL A 17 -3.74 0.36 17.81
CA VAL A 17 -2.47 -0.35 17.60
C VAL A 17 -2.43 -1.73 18.23
N PRO A 18 -2.93 -1.94 19.46
CA PRO A 18 -2.96 -3.29 20.05
C PRO A 18 -3.75 -4.27 19.17
N HIS A 19 -4.87 -3.85 18.62
CA HIS A 19 -5.67 -4.70 17.73
C HIS A 19 -4.91 -5.01 16.43
N LEU A 20 -4.31 -4.01 15.79
CA LEU A 20 -3.51 -4.22 14.59
C LEU A 20 -2.41 -5.26 14.85
N ARG A 21 -1.71 -5.14 15.97
CA ARG A 21 -0.66 -6.09 16.33
C ARG A 21 -1.23 -7.50 16.57
N SER A 22 -2.40 -7.59 17.21
CA SER A 22 -3.05 -8.88 17.52
C SER A 22 -3.44 -9.65 16.25
N VAL A 23 -3.74 -8.98 15.15
CA VAL A 23 -4.08 -9.63 13.88
C VAL A 23 -2.86 -9.86 12.98
N GLY A 24 -1.65 -9.57 13.47
CA GLY A 24 -0.40 -9.90 12.79
C GLY A 24 0.29 -8.73 12.06
N VAL A 25 -0.18 -7.50 12.24
CA VAL A 25 0.45 -6.33 11.63
C VAL A 25 1.81 -6.05 12.27
N THR A 26 2.85 -6.03 11.47
CA THR A 26 4.22 -5.70 11.88
C THR A 26 4.72 -4.40 11.25
N GLY A 27 4.07 -3.95 10.19
CA GLY A 27 4.40 -2.71 9.50
C GLY A 27 3.17 -1.89 9.16
N VAL A 28 3.34 -0.57 9.13
CA VAL A 28 2.30 0.38 8.75
C VAL A 28 2.87 1.34 7.72
N ILE A 29 2.13 1.55 6.64
CA ILE A 29 2.43 2.64 5.68
C ILE A 29 1.42 3.76 5.92
N ASN A 30 1.94 4.93 6.29
CA ASN A 30 1.18 6.15 6.48
C ASN A 30 1.37 7.07 5.27
N MET A 31 0.31 7.30 4.51
CA MET A 31 0.32 8.17 3.33
C MET A 31 -0.08 9.62 3.65
N CYS A 32 -0.39 9.94 4.90
CA CYS A 32 -0.89 11.26 5.27
C CYS A 32 0.24 12.26 5.52
N ILE A 33 0.30 13.36 4.78
CA ILE A 33 1.14 14.49 5.13
C ILE A 33 0.63 15.19 6.40
N GLU A 34 -0.68 15.13 6.64
CA GLU A 34 -1.38 15.80 7.74
C GLU A 34 -1.35 15.03 9.08
N TYR A 35 -0.75 13.83 9.11
CA TYR A 35 -0.78 12.96 10.29
C TYR A 35 0.50 12.13 10.40
N HIS A 36 1.22 12.28 11.51
CA HIS A 36 2.46 11.56 11.76
C HIS A 36 2.28 10.12 12.27
N GLY A 37 1.07 9.75 12.66
CA GLY A 37 0.77 8.44 13.23
C GLY A 37 1.00 8.38 14.75
N PRO A 38 0.49 7.33 15.40
CA PRO A 38 0.66 7.10 16.84
C PRO A 38 2.02 6.47 17.14
N ILE A 39 3.09 7.25 17.00
CA ILE A 39 4.50 6.80 17.03
C ILE A 39 4.85 6.07 18.32
N LYS A 40 4.39 6.60 19.48
CA LYS A 40 4.67 5.97 20.77
C LYS A 40 4.03 4.59 20.89
N ALA A 41 2.79 4.44 20.43
CA ALA A 41 2.10 3.16 20.43
C ALA A 41 2.77 2.17 19.49
N TYR A 42 3.21 2.60 18.32
CA TYR A 42 3.96 1.74 17.40
C TYR A 42 5.24 1.20 18.05
N ALA A 43 5.99 2.07 18.73
CA ALA A 43 7.20 1.65 19.43
C ALA A 43 6.88 0.66 20.55
N GLN A 44 5.82 0.88 21.32
CA GLN A 44 5.39 0.02 22.41
C GLN A 44 5.01 -1.38 21.93
N PHE A 45 4.37 -1.50 20.77
CA PHE A 45 3.87 -2.77 20.23
C PHE A 45 4.76 -3.35 19.13
N ASP A 46 5.96 -2.82 18.96
CA ASP A 46 6.93 -3.28 17.94
C ASP A 46 6.35 -3.31 16.53
N VAL A 47 5.76 -2.17 16.13
CA VAL A 47 5.25 -1.94 14.79
C VAL A 47 6.11 -0.88 14.11
N GLU A 48 6.65 -1.19 12.94
CA GLU A 48 7.44 -0.25 12.13
C GLU A 48 6.51 0.60 11.27
N GLN A 49 6.71 1.93 11.28
CA GLN A 49 6.00 2.84 10.39
C GLN A 49 6.90 3.33 9.27
N LEU A 50 6.44 3.22 8.03
CA LEU A 50 6.96 3.95 6.88
C LEU A 50 6.02 5.13 6.60
N TRP A 51 6.52 6.35 6.77
CA TRP A 51 5.76 7.56 6.48
C TRP A 51 6.10 8.06 5.08
N LEU A 52 5.11 8.06 4.18
CA LEU A 52 5.20 8.53 2.81
C LEU A 52 4.26 9.72 2.62
N PRO A 53 4.62 10.90 3.17
CA PRO A 53 3.69 12.03 3.21
C PRO A 53 3.25 12.44 1.81
N THR A 54 1.95 12.43 1.60
CA THR A 54 1.30 12.75 0.33
C THR A 54 0.13 13.70 0.61
N VAL A 55 0.03 14.77 -0.15
CA VAL A 55 -1.07 15.73 -0.04
C VAL A 55 -2.38 15.05 -0.43
N ASP A 56 -3.43 15.28 0.38
CA ASP A 56 -4.74 14.70 0.11
C ASP A 56 -5.25 15.09 -1.30
N PHE A 57 -6.01 14.22 -1.90
CA PHE A 57 -6.54 14.33 -3.27
C PHE A 57 -5.47 14.37 -4.37
N THR A 58 -4.19 14.11 -4.06
CA THR A 58 -3.15 13.96 -5.06
C THR A 58 -2.66 12.49 -5.09
N PRO A 59 -2.17 12.00 -6.26
CA PRO A 59 -1.58 10.68 -6.32
C PRO A 59 -0.22 10.65 -5.61
N PRO A 60 0.16 9.51 -5.01
CA PRO A 60 1.54 9.33 -4.55
C PRO A 60 2.53 9.41 -5.71
N SER A 61 3.76 9.85 -5.43
CA SER A 61 4.83 9.80 -6.42
C SER A 61 5.22 8.36 -6.75
N LEU A 62 5.78 8.14 -7.93
CA LEU A 62 6.30 6.82 -8.33
C LEU A 62 7.35 6.31 -7.33
N GLY A 63 8.28 7.18 -6.90
CA GLY A 63 9.29 6.84 -5.91
C GLY A 63 8.68 6.37 -4.59
N ASN A 64 7.66 7.06 -4.09
CA ASN A 64 6.96 6.65 -2.87
C ASN A 64 6.20 5.34 -3.06
N ILE A 65 5.62 5.11 -4.21
CA ILE A 65 4.96 3.84 -4.53
C ILE A 65 5.98 2.69 -4.46
N HIS A 66 7.15 2.84 -5.08
CA HIS A 66 8.20 1.82 -5.02
C HIS A 66 8.68 1.58 -3.60
N ARG A 67 8.87 2.63 -2.79
CA ARG A 67 9.24 2.49 -1.38
C ARG A 67 8.18 1.73 -0.60
N GLY A 68 6.91 2.03 -0.83
CA GLY A 68 5.78 1.34 -0.20
C GLY A 68 5.72 -0.13 -0.58
N VAL A 69 5.82 -0.43 -1.86
CA VAL A 69 5.81 -1.82 -2.36
C VAL A 69 6.97 -2.64 -1.75
N ASN A 70 8.17 -2.08 -1.72
CA ASN A 70 9.32 -2.75 -1.13
C ASN A 70 9.16 -2.97 0.38
N PHE A 71 8.58 -2.00 1.09
CA PHE A 71 8.29 -2.13 2.51
C PHE A 71 7.29 -3.25 2.79
N ILE A 72 6.24 -3.34 1.98
CA ILE A 72 5.26 -4.43 2.10
C ILE A 72 5.94 -5.78 1.91
N ASP A 73 6.72 -5.93 0.85
CA ASP A 73 7.43 -7.20 0.57
C ASP A 73 8.36 -7.60 1.72
N LYS A 74 9.09 -6.65 2.29
CA LYS A 74 9.96 -6.90 3.44
C LYS A 74 9.21 -7.51 4.62
N HIS A 75 8.07 -6.95 4.98
CA HIS A 75 7.26 -7.44 6.10
C HIS A 75 6.57 -8.76 5.77
N VAL A 76 6.04 -8.90 4.57
CA VAL A 76 5.36 -10.12 4.11
C VAL A 76 6.34 -11.29 4.06
N ASP A 77 7.53 -11.07 3.52
CA ASP A 77 8.57 -12.12 3.44
C ASP A 77 9.07 -12.55 4.82
N ALA A 78 8.95 -11.68 5.83
CA ALA A 78 9.26 -12.00 7.23
C ALA A 78 8.05 -12.62 7.99
N GLY A 79 6.95 -12.90 7.31
CA GLY A 79 5.77 -13.52 7.90
C GLY A 79 4.78 -12.56 8.54
N GLY A 80 4.98 -11.24 8.40
CA GLY A 80 4.11 -10.21 8.95
C GLY A 80 3.02 -9.76 7.98
N LYS A 81 2.24 -8.78 8.45
CA LYS A 81 1.23 -8.09 7.65
C LYS A 81 1.48 -6.60 7.69
N VAL A 82 1.01 -5.89 6.68
CA VAL A 82 1.14 -4.43 6.59
C VAL A 82 -0.23 -3.78 6.54
N TYR A 83 -0.43 -2.78 7.38
CA TYR A 83 -1.59 -1.90 7.34
C TYR A 83 -1.23 -0.65 6.55
N VAL A 84 -1.93 -0.43 5.43
CA VAL A 84 -1.71 0.73 4.56
C VAL A 84 -2.88 1.68 4.74
N HIS A 85 -2.60 2.93 5.10
CA HIS A 85 -3.65 3.90 5.36
C HIS A 85 -3.33 5.30 4.83
N CYS A 86 -4.40 6.05 4.60
CA CYS A 86 -4.38 7.49 4.49
C CYS A 86 -5.43 8.04 5.45
N LYS A 87 -6.15 9.11 5.13
CA LYS A 87 -7.21 9.61 5.99
C LYS A 87 -8.43 8.68 5.98
N ALA A 88 -8.96 8.36 4.79
CA ALA A 88 -10.16 7.55 4.62
C ALA A 88 -9.91 6.17 4.01
N GLY A 89 -8.68 5.89 3.55
CA GLY A 89 -8.35 4.62 2.91
C GLY A 89 -8.98 4.43 1.53
N ARG A 90 -9.16 5.51 0.77
CA ARG A 90 -9.87 5.48 -0.51
C ARG A 90 -9.02 5.83 -1.73
N GLY A 91 -7.98 6.64 -1.56
CA GLY A 91 -7.20 7.18 -2.67
C GLY A 91 -5.70 6.91 -2.55
N ARG A 92 -5.02 7.67 -1.71
CA ARG A 92 -3.55 7.60 -1.54
C ARG A 92 -3.07 6.20 -1.18
N SER A 93 -3.64 5.62 -0.14
CA SER A 93 -3.30 4.27 0.32
C SER A 93 -3.76 3.19 -0.67
N ALA A 94 -4.95 3.32 -1.22
CA ALA A 94 -5.47 2.38 -2.21
C ALA A 94 -4.58 2.32 -3.47
N THR A 95 -3.97 3.44 -3.87
CA THR A 95 -3.04 3.49 -5.00
C THR A 95 -1.79 2.64 -4.74
N VAL A 96 -1.22 2.72 -3.55
CA VAL A 96 -0.06 1.91 -3.17
C VAL A 96 -0.40 0.41 -3.17
N VAL A 97 -1.54 0.05 -2.58
CA VAL A 97 -2.00 -1.35 -2.53
C VAL A 97 -2.27 -1.89 -3.93
N LEU A 98 -2.88 -1.07 -4.79
CA LEU A 98 -3.12 -1.44 -6.19
C LEU A 98 -1.80 -1.77 -6.90
N CYS A 99 -0.78 -0.94 -6.74
CA CYS A 99 0.53 -1.17 -7.34
C CYS A 99 1.22 -2.42 -6.76
N TRP A 100 1.06 -2.69 -5.46
CA TRP A 100 1.57 -3.92 -4.87
C TRP A 100 0.90 -5.17 -5.48
N LEU A 101 -0.40 -5.12 -5.74
CA LEU A 101 -1.11 -6.22 -6.42
C LEU A 101 -0.58 -6.44 -7.85
N ILE A 102 -0.28 -5.36 -8.57
CA ILE A 102 0.38 -5.46 -9.88
C ILE A 102 1.72 -6.19 -9.72
N HIS A 103 2.53 -5.76 -8.78
CA HIS A 103 3.86 -6.30 -8.53
C HIS A 103 3.83 -7.75 -8.06
N ARG A 104 3.01 -8.08 -7.09
CA ARG A 104 3.01 -9.38 -6.42
C ARG A 104 2.17 -10.42 -7.15
N ARG A 105 1.05 -10.01 -7.75
CA ARG A 105 0.09 -10.90 -8.39
C ARG A 105 0.18 -10.89 -9.92
N GLY A 106 0.93 -9.97 -10.50
CA GLY A 106 0.99 -9.81 -11.96
C GLY A 106 -0.32 -9.30 -12.56
N PHE A 107 -1.16 -8.64 -11.76
CA PHE A 107 -2.41 -8.05 -12.24
C PHE A 107 -2.12 -6.88 -13.18
N THR A 108 -2.99 -6.68 -14.17
CA THR A 108 -3.07 -5.39 -14.85
C THR A 108 -3.65 -4.34 -13.89
N PRO A 109 -3.45 -3.04 -14.15
CA PRO A 109 -4.10 -2.01 -13.33
C PRO A 109 -5.61 -2.18 -13.21
N ALA A 110 -6.29 -2.54 -14.31
CA ALA A 110 -7.74 -2.77 -14.31
C ALA A 110 -8.14 -3.96 -13.44
N GLN A 111 -7.39 -5.06 -13.51
CA GLN A 111 -7.63 -6.24 -12.66
C GLN A 111 -7.42 -5.92 -11.18
N ALA A 112 -6.36 -5.19 -10.85
CA ALA A 112 -6.08 -4.79 -9.48
C ALA A 112 -7.17 -3.86 -8.94
N ALA A 113 -7.63 -2.90 -9.73
CA ALA A 113 -8.72 -2.01 -9.35
C ALA A 113 -10.03 -2.76 -9.12
N ALA A 114 -10.36 -3.71 -10.00
CA ALA A 114 -11.56 -4.53 -9.85
C ALA A 114 -11.51 -5.39 -8.58
N TYR A 115 -10.36 -6.00 -8.30
CA TYR A 115 -10.14 -6.77 -7.08
C TYR A 115 -10.33 -5.90 -5.82
N LEU A 116 -9.69 -4.73 -5.80
CA LEU A 116 -9.80 -3.81 -4.66
C LEU A 116 -11.23 -3.29 -4.46
N THR A 117 -11.92 -2.94 -5.54
CA THR A 117 -13.30 -2.45 -5.48
C THR A 117 -14.23 -3.50 -4.89
N LYS A 118 -14.01 -4.77 -5.23
CA LYS A 118 -14.80 -5.88 -4.65
C LYS A 118 -14.56 -6.02 -3.15
N GLN A 119 -13.30 -5.87 -2.70
CA GLN A 119 -12.93 -5.98 -1.29
C GLN A 119 -13.34 -4.74 -0.49
N ARG A 120 -13.22 -3.56 -1.10
CA ARG A 120 -13.47 -2.26 -0.46
C ARG A 120 -14.20 -1.33 -1.44
N PRO A 121 -15.55 -1.40 -1.50
CA PRO A 121 -16.33 -0.71 -2.53
C PRO A 121 -16.21 0.81 -2.54
N HIS A 122 -15.72 1.41 -1.45
CA HIS A 122 -15.63 2.87 -1.30
C HIS A 122 -14.32 3.46 -1.80
N ILE A 123 -13.39 2.66 -2.36
CA ILE A 123 -12.17 3.24 -2.95
C ILE A 123 -12.53 4.17 -4.11
N ASN A 124 -11.66 5.16 -4.33
CA ASN A 124 -11.87 6.12 -5.41
C ASN A 124 -11.92 5.40 -6.77
N LYS A 125 -12.80 5.89 -7.62
CA LYS A 125 -12.88 5.43 -9.02
C LYS A 125 -11.69 6.01 -9.81
N GLY A 126 -11.28 5.32 -10.87
CA GLY A 126 -10.26 5.84 -11.76
C GLY A 126 -8.81 5.67 -11.27
N LEU A 127 -8.56 4.91 -10.22
CA LEU A 127 -7.20 4.68 -9.73
C LEU A 127 -6.32 3.99 -10.77
N ALA A 128 -6.87 3.03 -11.49
CA ALA A 128 -6.13 2.28 -12.51
C ALA A 128 -5.65 3.17 -13.66
N GLU A 129 -6.38 4.22 -13.97
CA GLU A 129 -6.08 5.15 -15.07
C GLU A 129 -5.11 6.27 -14.67
N ARG A 130 -4.75 6.40 -13.40
CA ARG A 130 -3.76 7.39 -12.97
C ARG A 130 -2.44 7.20 -13.68
N ALA A 131 -1.84 8.30 -14.13
CA ALA A 131 -0.56 8.27 -14.87
C ALA A 131 0.53 7.52 -14.10
N VAL A 132 0.64 7.74 -12.79
CA VAL A 132 1.65 7.08 -11.94
C VAL A 132 1.43 5.57 -11.87
N VAL A 133 0.19 5.10 -11.87
CA VAL A 133 -0.14 3.67 -11.87
C VAL A 133 0.24 3.05 -13.21
N GLN A 134 -0.07 3.72 -14.31
CA GLN A 134 0.31 3.26 -15.65
C GLN A 134 1.83 3.20 -15.80
N GLU A 135 2.54 4.19 -15.26
CA GLU A 135 4.01 4.22 -15.26
C GLU A 135 4.60 3.08 -14.42
N PHE A 136 4.06 2.82 -13.24
CA PHE A 136 4.45 1.67 -12.42
C PHE A 136 4.25 0.35 -13.17
N HIS A 137 3.11 0.19 -13.84
CA HIS A 137 2.81 -1.01 -14.61
C HIS A 137 3.78 -1.19 -15.79
N ARG A 138 4.12 -0.11 -16.50
CA ARG A 138 5.14 -0.18 -17.57
C ARG A 138 6.50 -0.64 -17.04
N SER A 139 6.92 -0.11 -15.89
CA SER A 139 8.16 -0.53 -15.23
C SER A 139 8.14 -2.01 -14.86
N PHE A 140 7.01 -2.47 -14.32
CA PHE A 140 6.81 -3.89 -13.99
C PHE A 140 6.93 -4.77 -15.23
N LEU A 141 6.26 -4.42 -16.32
CA LEU A 141 6.31 -5.17 -17.58
C LEU A 141 7.73 -5.20 -18.14
N ALA A 142 8.47 -4.11 -18.10
CA ALA A 142 9.85 -4.04 -18.57
C ALA A 142 10.78 -4.98 -17.78
N GLN A 143 10.60 -5.07 -16.46
CA GLN A 143 11.39 -5.96 -15.59
C GLN A 143 11.08 -7.45 -15.80
N HIS A 144 9.89 -7.77 -16.30
CA HIS A 144 9.41 -9.14 -16.51
C HIS A 144 9.36 -9.50 -18.00
N ASP A 145 9.91 -8.66 -18.88
CA ASP A 145 9.99 -8.94 -20.32
C ASP A 145 11.13 -9.95 -20.58
N PRO A 146 10.82 -11.15 -21.11
CA PRO A 146 11.84 -12.16 -21.38
C PRO A 146 12.82 -11.76 -22.49
N THR A 147 12.52 -10.70 -23.27
CA THR A 147 13.42 -10.19 -24.32
C THR A 147 14.45 -9.22 -23.78
N VAL A 148 14.30 -8.74 -22.53
CA VAL A 148 15.25 -7.83 -21.87
C VAL A 148 16.26 -8.64 -21.07
N THR A 149 17.53 -8.60 -21.48
CA THR A 149 18.62 -9.25 -20.74
C THR A 149 18.95 -8.43 -19.49
N PRO A 150 19.00 -9.04 -18.28
CA PRO A 150 19.44 -8.34 -17.08
C PRO A 150 20.87 -7.84 -17.25
N GLN A 151 21.10 -6.55 -16.97
CA GLN A 151 22.47 -5.99 -16.93
C GLN A 151 23.07 -6.18 -15.56
#